data_0cfa2bce33abceb812f66fb195ad4cd3
#
_entry.id   0cfa2bce33abceb812f66fb195ad4cd3
#
_cell.length_a   1.000
_cell.length_b   1.000
_cell.length_c   1.000
_cell.angle_alpha   90.00
_cell.angle_beta   90.00
_cell.angle_gamma   90.00
#
_symmetry.space_group_name_H-M   'P 1'
#
loop_
_entity.id
_entity.type
_entity.pdbx_description
1 polymer ?
#
loop_
_entity_poly.entity_id
_entity_poly.type
_entity_poly.pdbx_seq_one_letter_code
_entity_poly.pdbx_strand_id
1 'polypeptide(L)'
;MPKKPVIAIVDDDNSVREALRALIRSLGYVTATFVCAEDLLKSRRRRSISCVIADVQMPGMTGPELYDRLIASGTPIPTIFITAYPDERARERALRAGAICYLTKPFSEDDLLACIQSILAPSNSHRGKH
;
A
#
# COMPACT_ATOMS: atom_id res chain seq x y z
N MET A 1 -23.55 2.95 -8.35
CA MET A 1 -22.31 2.72 -9.12
C MET A 1 -21.16 2.42 -8.20
N PRO A 2 -20.54 1.30 -8.35
CA PRO A 2 -19.33 1.05 -7.58
C PRO A 2 -18.22 2.00 -8.05
N LYS A 3 -17.52 2.53 -7.09
CA LYS A 3 -16.38 3.39 -7.39
C LYS A 3 -15.18 2.52 -7.71
N LYS A 4 -14.35 2.99 -8.61
CA LYS A 4 -13.09 2.31 -8.88
C LYS A 4 -12.21 2.38 -7.64
N PRO A 5 -11.51 1.30 -7.31
CA PRO A 5 -10.56 1.35 -6.20
C PRO A 5 -9.48 2.39 -6.44
N VAL A 6 -9.12 3.09 -5.39
CA VAL A 6 -8.03 4.07 -5.43
C VAL A 6 -6.86 3.49 -4.66
N ILE A 7 -5.73 3.41 -5.33
CA ILE A 7 -4.51 2.90 -4.73
C ILE A 7 -3.56 4.07 -4.51
N ALA A 8 -3.21 4.30 -3.26
CA ALA A 8 -2.27 5.34 -2.90
C ALA A 8 -0.85 4.80 -3.00
N ILE A 9 0.03 5.58 -3.58
CA ILE A 9 1.44 5.24 -3.69
C ILE A 9 2.23 6.28 -2.92
N VAL A 10 2.95 5.84 -1.90
CA VAL A 10 3.73 6.74 -1.05
C VAL A 10 5.20 6.34 -1.15
N ASP A 11 6.00 7.16 -1.79
CA ASP A 11 7.42 6.90 -1.99
C ASP A 11 8.11 8.21 -2.29
N ASP A 12 9.22 8.47 -1.62
CA ASP A 12 9.96 9.71 -1.82
C ASP A 12 10.79 9.68 -3.11
N ASP A 13 11.01 8.51 -3.70
CA ASP A 13 11.75 8.38 -4.95
C ASP A 13 10.79 8.60 -6.12
N ASN A 14 11.03 9.68 -6.87
CA ASN A 14 10.17 10.05 -7.98
C ASN A 14 10.10 8.96 -9.05
N SER A 15 11.23 8.33 -9.36
CA SER A 15 11.27 7.29 -10.40
C SER A 15 10.44 6.09 -10.01
N VAL A 16 10.55 5.66 -8.75
CA VAL A 16 9.79 4.52 -8.25
C VAL A 16 8.30 4.86 -8.24
N ARG A 17 7.98 6.06 -7.75
CA ARG A 17 6.59 6.49 -7.65
C ARG A 17 5.93 6.54 -9.02
N GLU A 18 6.62 7.08 -10.03
CA GLU A 18 6.05 7.16 -11.37
C GLU A 18 5.95 5.79 -12.03
N ALA A 19 6.92 4.92 -11.81
CA ALA A 19 6.86 3.57 -12.35
C ALA A 19 5.68 2.79 -11.78
N LEU A 20 5.49 2.89 -10.47
CA LEU A 20 4.35 2.23 -9.82
C LEU A 20 3.02 2.81 -10.30
N ARG A 21 2.97 4.14 -10.44
CA ARG A 21 1.77 4.80 -10.92
C ARG A 21 1.39 4.28 -12.31
N ALA A 22 2.36 4.24 -13.22
CA ALA A 22 2.11 3.77 -14.57
C ALA A 22 1.63 2.33 -14.59
N LEU A 23 2.31 1.47 -13.83
CA LEU A 23 1.96 0.06 -13.76
C LEU A 23 0.53 -0.12 -13.24
N ILE A 24 0.21 0.51 -12.12
CA ILE A 24 -1.08 0.32 -11.47
C ILE A 24 -2.21 0.88 -12.33
N ARG A 25 -1.97 2.00 -12.99
CA ARG A 25 -2.97 2.54 -13.91
C ARG A 25 -3.20 1.61 -15.10
N SER A 26 -2.13 0.96 -15.57
CA SER A 26 -2.27 0.02 -16.68
C SER A 26 -3.11 -1.19 -16.29
N LEU A 27 -3.21 -1.48 -14.99
CA LEU A 27 -4.03 -2.57 -14.49
C LEU A 27 -5.49 -2.16 -14.25
N GLY A 28 -5.82 -0.92 -14.53
CA GLY A 28 -7.21 -0.43 -14.46
C GLY A 28 -7.59 0.26 -13.17
N TYR A 29 -6.63 0.53 -12.30
CA TYR A 29 -6.92 1.18 -11.02
C TYR A 29 -6.67 2.68 -11.08
N VAL A 30 -7.35 3.41 -10.22
CA VAL A 30 -7.10 4.84 -10.01
C VAL A 30 -5.97 4.98 -9.01
N THR A 31 -5.07 5.92 -9.25
CA THR A 31 -3.93 6.13 -8.36
C THR A 31 -3.96 7.50 -7.71
N ALA A 32 -3.42 7.59 -6.51
CA ALA A 32 -3.14 8.85 -5.83
C ALA A 32 -1.70 8.74 -5.32
N THR A 33 -0.86 9.69 -5.69
CA THR A 33 0.55 9.62 -5.33
C THR A 33 0.92 10.66 -4.29
N PHE A 34 1.81 10.27 -3.40
CA PHE A 34 2.26 11.13 -2.29
C PHE A 34 3.77 11.00 -2.16
N VAL A 35 4.43 12.12 -1.95
CA VAL A 35 5.89 12.16 -1.80
C VAL A 35 6.31 11.68 -0.41
N CYS A 36 5.46 11.88 0.57
CA CYS A 36 5.76 11.48 1.95
C CYS A 36 4.48 11.03 2.66
N ALA A 37 4.69 10.37 3.79
CA ALA A 37 3.58 9.82 4.56
C ALA A 37 2.66 10.92 5.11
N GLU A 38 3.26 12.03 5.51
CA GLU A 38 2.49 13.14 6.06
C GLU A 38 1.47 13.68 5.06
N ASP A 39 1.84 13.71 3.78
CA ASP A 39 0.94 14.20 2.74
C ASP A 39 -0.30 13.31 2.62
N LEU A 40 -0.11 12.01 2.74
CA LEU A 40 -1.26 11.11 2.72
C LEU A 40 -2.16 11.34 3.92
N LEU A 41 -1.59 11.49 5.10
CA LEU A 41 -2.38 11.68 6.32
C LEU A 41 -3.19 12.97 6.29
N LYS A 42 -2.69 13.99 5.60
CA LYS A 42 -3.39 15.28 5.48
C LYS A 42 -4.40 15.29 4.33
N SER A 43 -4.38 14.29 3.47
CA SER A 43 -5.20 14.30 2.28
C SER A 43 -6.67 14.12 2.60
N ARG A 44 -7.51 14.93 1.97
CA ARG A 44 -8.95 14.79 2.09
C ARG A 44 -9.43 13.52 1.40
N ARG A 45 -8.64 13.00 0.47
CA ARG A 45 -8.98 11.79 -0.27
C ARG A 45 -8.68 10.51 0.53
N ARG A 46 -8.11 10.66 1.71
CA ARG A 46 -7.69 9.51 2.51
C ARG A 46 -8.78 8.46 2.68
N ARG A 47 -10.01 8.90 2.91
CA ARG A 47 -11.11 7.96 3.15
C ARG A 47 -11.56 7.21 1.91
N SER A 48 -11.21 7.71 0.72
CA SER A 48 -11.56 7.03 -0.51
C SER A 48 -10.46 6.07 -0.98
N ILE A 49 -9.34 6.00 -0.27
CA ILE A 49 -8.24 5.14 -0.63
C ILE A 49 -8.55 3.71 -0.18
N SER A 50 -8.41 2.76 -1.11
CA SER A 50 -8.71 1.35 -0.86
C SER A 50 -7.49 0.55 -0.44
N CYS A 51 -6.31 1.01 -0.84
CA CYS A 51 -5.06 0.29 -0.61
C CYS A 51 -3.91 1.28 -0.63
N VAL A 52 -2.93 1.08 0.24
CA VAL A 52 -1.72 1.90 0.26
C VAL A 52 -0.53 1.03 -0.11
N ILE A 53 0.30 1.52 -1.01
CA ILE A 53 1.61 0.93 -1.28
C ILE A 53 2.63 1.93 -0.76
N ALA A 54 3.40 1.54 0.24
CA ALA A 54 4.32 2.46 0.91
C ALA A 54 5.72 1.87 0.99
N ASP A 55 6.71 2.70 0.69
CA ASP A 55 8.09 2.34 0.93
C ASP A 55 8.30 2.26 2.45
N VAL A 56 9.01 1.23 2.88
CA VAL A 56 9.32 1.08 4.30
C VAL A 56 10.20 2.22 4.78
N GLN A 57 11.17 2.63 3.95
CA GLN A 57 12.16 3.62 4.35
C GLN A 57 11.96 4.93 3.60
N MET A 58 11.49 5.93 4.33
CA MET A 58 11.30 7.27 3.81
C MET A 58 11.80 8.27 4.84
N PRO A 59 12.32 9.44 4.38
CA PRO A 59 12.68 10.49 5.33
C PRO A 59 11.48 10.92 6.14
N GLY A 60 11.70 11.23 7.40
CA GLY A 60 10.63 11.60 8.30
C GLY A 60 9.87 10.37 8.76
N MET A 61 8.60 10.30 8.42
CA MET A 61 7.76 9.17 8.82
C MET A 61 7.99 7.99 7.89
N THR A 62 8.27 6.83 8.46
CA THR A 62 8.47 5.60 7.70
C THR A 62 7.14 4.99 7.29
N GLY A 63 7.19 3.99 6.38
CA GLY A 63 5.98 3.25 6.00
C GLY A 63 5.27 2.62 7.17
N PRO A 64 5.97 1.87 8.04
CA PRO A 64 5.32 1.29 9.22
C PRO A 64 4.72 2.33 10.15
N GLU A 65 5.38 3.47 10.33
CA GLU A 65 4.82 4.54 11.16
C GLU A 65 3.55 5.11 10.54
N LEU A 66 3.53 5.25 9.22
CA LEU A 66 2.31 5.67 8.52
C LEU A 66 1.17 4.70 8.79
N TYR A 67 1.46 3.41 8.68
CA TYR A 67 0.46 2.38 8.90
C TYR A 67 -0.13 2.48 10.32
N ASP A 68 0.75 2.64 11.31
CA ASP A 68 0.31 2.79 12.70
C ASP A 68 -0.58 4.02 12.87
N ARG A 69 -0.21 5.13 12.21
CA ARG A 69 -1.00 6.35 12.28
C ARG A 69 -2.38 6.20 11.65
N LEU A 70 -2.45 5.46 10.54
CA LEU A 70 -3.73 5.21 9.89
C LEU A 70 -4.66 4.41 10.79
N ILE A 71 -4.12 3.40 11.46
CA ILE A 71 -4.89 2.60 12.39
C ILE A 71 -5.35 3.46 13.57
N ALA A 72 -4.43 4.22 14.14
CA ALA A 72 -4.73 5.05 15.32
C ALA A 72 -5.76 6.13 15.00
N SER A 73 -5.81 6.60 13.77
CA SER A 73 -6.74 7.65 13.38
C SER A 73 -8.15 7.14 13.11
N GLY A 74 -8.34 5.82 13.18
CA GLY A 74 -9.65 5.24 12.93
C GLY A 74 -9.95 5.05 11.46
N THR A 75 -8.95 5.19 10.60
CA THR A 75 -9.09 4.99 9.16
C THR A 75 -8.07 3.95 8.71
N PRO A 76 -8.23 2.68 9.14
CA PRO A 76 -7.28 1.65 8.71
C PRO A 76 -7.43 1.42 7.22
N ILE A 77 -6.30 1.40 6.52
CA ILE A 77 -6.27 1.14 5.10
C ILE A 77 -5.31 -0.03 4.88
N PRO A 78 -5.74 -1.08 4.17
CA PRO A 78 -4.83 -2.20 3.89
C PRO A 78 -3.56 -1.70 3.21
N THR A 79 -2.42 -2.14 3.69
CA THR A 79 -1.13 -1.60 3.24
C THR A 79 -0.21 -2.70 2.75
N ILE A 80 0.44 -2.42 1.64
CA ILE A 80 1.51 -3.23 1.06
C ILE A 80 2.80 -2.45 1.27
N PHE A 81 3.77 -3.05 1.94
CA PHE A 81 5.07 -2.41 2.11
C PHE A 81 6.02 -2.89 1.03
N ILE A 82 6.85 -1.98 0.53
CA ILE A 82 7.92 -2.32 -0.39
C ILE A 82 9.23 -1.79 0.18
N THR A 83 10.33 -2.48 -0.08
CA THR A 83 11.62 -2.06 0.42
C THR A 83 12.75 -2.55 -0.47
N ALA A 84 13.80 -1.72 -0.61
CA ALA A 84 15.03 -2.13 -1.26
C ALA A 84 15.96 -2.85 -0.27
N TYR A 85 15.69 -2.75 1.01
CA TYR A 85 16.55 -3.27 2.06
C TYR A 85 15.78 -4.25 2.93
N PRO A 86 15.69 -5.52 2.50
CA PRO A 86 14.89 -6.50 3.24
C PRO A 86 15.47 -6.75 4.63
N ASP A 87 14.58 -6.84 5.60
CA ASP A 87 14.91 -7.12 6.98
C ASP A 87 13.83 -8.04 7.51
N GLU A 88 14.21 -9.27 7.83
CA GLU A 88 13.24 -10.28 8.23
C GLU A 88 12.47 -9.89 9.48
N ARG A 89 13.13 -9.24 10.44
CA ARG A 89 12.45 -8.78 11.64
C ARG A 89 11.41 -7.71 11.33
N ALA A 90 11.77 -6.78 10.46
CA ALA A 90 10.84 -5.72 10.04
C ALA A 90 9.66 -6.32 9.30
N ARG A 91 9.93 -7.31 8.46
CA ARG A 91 8.87 -8.00 7.72
C ARG A 91 7.90 -8.68 8.67
N GLU A 92 8.44 -9.43 9.64
CA GLU A 92 7.61 -10.13 10.60
C GLU A 92 6.78 -9.16 11.44
N ARG A 93 7.37 -8.05 11.87
CA ARG A 93 6.65 -7.04 12.64
C ARG A 93 5.51 -6.42 11.81
N ALA A 94 5.79 -6.12 10.54
CA ALA A 94 4.79 -5.52 9.68
C ALA A 94 3.62 -6.45 9.45
N LEU A 95 3.89 -7.71 9.14
CA LEU A 95 2.84 -8.69 8.90
C LEU A 95 2.05 -8.98 10.17
N ARG A 96 2.74 -9.04 11.31
CA ARG A 96 2.07 -9.26 12.59
C ARG A 96 1.17 -8.10 12.97
N ALA A 97 1.55 -6.89 12.56
CA ALA A 97 0.75 -5.69 12.83
C ALA A 97 -0.46 -5.59 11.90
N GLY A 98 -0.53 -6.43 10.87
CA GLY A 98 -1.68 -6.47 10.00
C GLY A 98 -1.42 -6.06 8.55
N ALA A 99 -0.17 -5.77 8.18
CA ALA A 99 0.15 -5.45 6.79
C ALA A 99 -0.17 -6.66 5.91
N ILE A 100 -0.67 -6.37 4.73
CA ILE A 100 -1.12 -7.45 3.85
C ILE A 100 0.06 -8.13 3.16
N CYS A 101 1.01 -7.34 2.69
CA CYS A 101 2.17 -7.87 1.98
C CYS A 101 3.41 -7.05 2.30
N TYR A 102 4.55 -7.68 2.11
CA TYR A 102 5.84 -7.03 2.30
C TYR A 102 6.71 -7.51 1.14
N LEU A 103 6.96 -6.64 0.19
CA LEU A 103 7.68 -6.99 -1.04
C LEU A 103 9.07 -6.36 -1.07
N THR A 104 10.03 -7.11 -1.58
CA THR A 104 11.41 -6.63 -1.71
C THR A 104 11.64 -6.18 -3.16
N LYS A 105 12.24 -5.02 -3.33
CA LYS A 105 12.63 -4.53 -4.65
C LYS A 105 13.85 -5.29 -5.14
N PRO A 106 13.94 -5.66 -6.42
CA PRO A 106 12.87 -5.56 -7.40
C PRO A 106 11.85 -6.66 -7.19
N PHE A 107 10.59 -6.32 -7.37
CA PHE A 107 9.50 -7.30 -7.28
C PHE A 107 8.87 -7.45 -8.65
N SER A 108 8.19 -8.58 -8.87
CA SER A 108 7.53 -8.80 -10.14
C SER A 108 6.16 -8.12 -10.14
N GLU A 109 5.69 -7.80 -11.34
CA GLU A 109 4.34 -7.25 -11.50
C GLU A 109 3.31 -8.23 -10.96
N ASP A 110 3.54 -9.53 -11.19
CA ASP A 110 2.62 -10.56 -10.74
C ASP A 110 2.51 -10.58 -9.21
N ASP A 111 3.64 -10.44 -8.51
CA ASP A 111 3.62 -10.41 -7.05
C ASP A 111 2.84 -9.21 -6.53
N LEU A 112 3.07 -8.05 -7.12
CA LEU A 112 2.36 -6.84 -6.71
C LEU A 112 0.88 -6.97 -7.01
N LEU A 113 0.53 -7.45 -8.20
CA LEU A 113 -0.86 -7.62 -8.59
C LEU A 113 -1.56 -8.60 -7.66
N ALA A 114 -0.90 -9.69 -7.30
CA ALA A 114 -1.48 -10.66 -6.38
C ALA A 114 -1.80 -10.02 -5.03
N CYS A 115 -0.90 -9.17 -4.52
CA CYS A 115 -1.14 -8.47 -3.27
C CYS A 115 -2.33 -7.52 -3.38
N ILE A 116 -2.39 -6.76 -4.47
CA ILE A 116 -3.51 -5.84 -4.67
C ILE A 116 -4.82 -6.60 -4.78
N GLN A 117 -4.83 -7.68 -5.53
CA GLN A 117 -6.04 -8.47 -5.70
C GLN A 117 -6.51 -9.09 -4.39
N SER A 118 -5.59 -9.50 -3.53
CA SER A 118 -5.98 -10.07 -2.24
C SER A 118 -6.65 -9.03 -1.35
N ILE A 119 -6.29 -7.76 -1.50
CA ILE A 119 -6.90 -6.68 -0.73
C ILE A 119 -8.27 -6.32 -1.30
N LEU A 120 -8.36 -6.25 -2.62
CA LEU A 120 -9.56 -5.75 -3.29
C LEU A 120 -10.55 -6.85 -3.67
N ALA A 121 -10.19 -8.11 -3.42
CA ALA A 121 -11.08 -9.22 -3.74
C ALA A 121 -12.37 -9.11 -2.93
N PRO A 122 -13.50 -9.52 -3.51
CA PRO A 122 -14.74 -9.53 -2.75
C PRO A 122 -14.61 -10.40 -1.50
N SER A 123 -15.25 -9.95 -0.42
CA SER A 123 -15.14 -10.65 0.85
C SER A 123 -15.67 -12.08 0.76
N ASN A 124 -16.56 -12.36 -0.15
CA ASN A 124 -17.09 -13.70 -0.31
C ASN A 124 -16.06 -14.67 -0.86
N SER A 125 -14.97 -14.16 -1.33
CA SER A 125 -13.92 -15.04 -1.81
C SER A 125 -13.34 -15.84 -0.66
N HIS A 126 -13.66 -15.35 0.48
CA HIS A 126 -13.22 -16.14 1.58
C HIS A 126 -14.19 -17.28 1.83
N ARG A 127 -14.53 -17.13 1.43
CA ARG A 127 -15.04 -17.94 1.64
C ARG A 127 -14.89 -18.91 1.61
N GLY A 128 -14.71 -18.98 1.75
CA GLY A 128 -14.63 -19.77 1.80
C GLY A 128 -14.80 -20.29 2.58
N LYS A 129 -15.10 -20.14 2.84
CA LYS A 129 -15.22 -20.53 3.43
C LYS A 129 -15.39 -21.29 3.57
N HIS A 130 -15.37 -21.34 3.62
CA HIS A 130 -15.42 -21.79 3.67
C HIS A 130 -15.36 -22.27 3.88
#